data_ac3612aa716becf1d68653065493ac38
#
_entry.id   ac3612aa716becf1d68653065493ac38
#
_cell.length_a   1.000
_cell.length_b   1.000
_cell.length_c   1.000
_cell.angle_alpha   90.00
_cell.angle_beta   90.00
_cell.angle_gamma   90.00
#
_symmetry.space_group_name_H-M   'P 1'
#
loop_
_entity.id
_entity.type
_entity.pdbx_description
1 polymer ?
#
loop_
_entity_poly.entity_id
_entity_poly.type
_entity_poly.pdbx_seq_one_letter_code
_entity_poly.pdbx_strand_id
1 'polypeptide(L)'
;RAPTGSGKTLAFALPLISRTAEAKPKRPTSLILTPTRELAEQIRNVLHPLATSAGMGVLSVYGGTPYKGQLRKLGRGVEILVACPGRLIDLLDRGALRLDNVGVVVLDEADRMADMGFMEPVCSILDKCRPDRQTILFSATLDDDVTEIVDSYQDNPVRIGIGPEELSMDSMQHLFWKVNFRGKADLSAYITEKCGRSIIFCRTRAGVNRLGDEMSEIGSSFTTLHGGMNQKQRDKSMRKFSAGRARVLIATDVASRGIDVNDVSCIIHFDPPENGKAYKHRSGRTARAGSSGTVVSLVQGSQNRKYRRIQDEVGIKCKFTQPDVDMLEERDFVLAPPGEPERREKSRGFRNNRKRARRSRKSTHYKSSNHGSGHSKGRRKGKRNGRSRRKLKKADSRA
;
A
#
# COMPACT_ATOMS: atom_id res chain seq x y z
N ARG A 1 -0.97 18.61 7.33
CA ARG A 1 -0.02 17.73 8.04
C ARG A 1 -0.70 17.00 9.19
N ALA A 2 -0.51 15.68 9.28
CA ALA A 2 -1.04 14.90 10.40
C ALA A 2 -0.25 13.60 10.57
N PRO A 3 -0.08 13.09 11.80
CA PRO A 3 0.66 11.85 12.07
C PRO A 3 -0.02 10.63 11.43
N THR A 4 0.72 9.53 11.28
CA THR A 4 0.14 8.25 10.82
C THR A 4 -0.88 7.76 11.85
N GLY A 5 -2.02 7.21 11.40
CA GLY A 5 -3.09 6.76 12.30
C GLY A 5 -4.10 7.84 12.72
N SER A 6 -3.96 9.08 12.26
CA SER A 6 -4.87 10.20 12.57
C SER A 6 -6.17 10.21 11.75
N GLY A 7 -6.44 9.18 10.94
CA GLY A 7 -7.64 9.14 10.10
C GLY A 7 -7.53 9.87 8.75
N LYS A 8 -6.32 10.27 8.30
CA LYS A 8 -6.10 10.96 7.01
C LYS A 8 -6.83 10.31 5.84
N THR A 9 -6.79 8.98 5.74
CA THR A 9 -7.45 8.25 4.65
C THR A 9 -8.94 8.53 4.56
N LEU A 10 -9.66 8.57 5.68
CA LEU A 10 -11.08 8.94 5.69
C LEU A 10 -11.28 10.42 5.41
N ALA A 11 -10.39 11.28 5.91
CA ALA A 11 -10.46 12.72 5.73
C ALA A 11 -10.41 13.13 4.24
N PHE A 12 -9.59 12.45 3.42
CA PHE A 12 -9.61 12.70 1.98
C PHE A 12 -10.58 11.81 1.21
N ALA A 13 -10.89 10.59 1.67
CA ALA A 13 -11.75 9.66 0.96
C ALA A 13 -13.17 10.20 0.75
N LEU A 14 -13.77 10.79 1.79
CA LEU A 14 -15.13 11.30 1.74
C LEU A 14 -15.30 12.46 0.75
N PRO A 15 -14.50 13.55 0.83
CA PRO A 15 -14.62 14.64 -0.13
C PRO A 15 -14.15 14.23 -1.53
N LEU A 16 -13.19 13.31 -1.67
CA LEU A 16 -12.77 12.79 -2.97
C LEU A 16 -13.93 12.07 -3.66
N ILE A 17 -14.64 11.16 -2.97
CA ILE A 17 -15.79 10.44 -3.53
C ILE A 17 -16.89 11.42 -3.95
N SER A 18 -17.19 12.44 -3.15
CA SER A 18 -18.23 13.42 -3.47
C SER A 18 -17.90 14.29 -4.70
N ARG A 19 -16.61 14.46 -5.02
CA ARG A 19 -16.13 15.25 -6.16
C ARG A 19 -15.75 14.41 -7.38
N THR A 20 -15.73 13.09 -7.24
CA THR A 20 -15.34 12.17 -8.32
C THR A 20 -16.47 12.07 -9.36
N ALA A 21 -16.17 12.41 -10.61
CA ALA A 21 -17.09 12.29 -11.72
C ALA A 21 -17.08 10.85 -12.31
N GLU A 22 -18.09 10.51 -13.11
CA GLU A 22 -18.14 9.23 -13.84
C GLU A 22 -16.95 9.09 -14.80
N ALA A 23 -16.29 7.94 -14.77
CA ALA A 23 -15.13 7.67 -15.60
C ALA A 23 -15.51 7.10 -16.97
N LYS A 24 -14.77 7.51 -17.99
CA LYS A 24 -14.75 6.87 -19.31
C LYS A 24 -13.73 5.72 -19.30
N PRO A 25 -13.83 4.74 -20.23
CA PRO A 25 -12.80 3.73 -20.40
C PRO A 25 -11.40 4.33 -20.50
N LYS A 26 -10.46 3.81 -19.73
CA LYS A 26 -9.06 4.27 -19.64
C LYS A 26 -8.85 5.72 -19.15
N ARG A 27 -9.86 6.38 -18.61
CA ARG A 27 -9.79 7.78 -18.15
C ARG A 27 -10.36 7.89 -16.73
N PRO A 28 -9.56 7.61 -15.70
CA PRO A 28 -9.96 7.88 -14.32
C PRO A 28 -10.19 9.38 -14.10
N THR A 29 -11.00 9.70 -13.11
CA THR A 29 -11.36 11.08 -12.79
C THR A 29 -10.79 11.54 -11.46
N SER A 30 -10.31 10.60 -10.63
CA SER A 30 -9.60 10.87 -9.38
C SER A 30 -8.37 9.98 -9.25
N LEU A 31 -7.29 10.54 -8.72
CA LEU A 31 -5.99 9.88 -8.56
C LEU A 31 -5.49 10.05 -7.12
N ILE A 32 -5.00 8.97 -6.54
CA ILE A 32 -4.27 8.99 -5.27
C ILE A 32 -2.89 8.40 -5.53
N LEU A 33 -1.83 9.17 -5.27
CA LEU A 33 -0.44 8.71 -5.35
C LEU A 33 0.07 8.36 -3.96
N THR A 34 0.79 7.26 -3.86
CA THR A 34 1.34 6.74 -2.62
C THR A 34 2.65 6.00 -2.86
N PRO A 35 3.64 6.09 -1.94
CA PRO A 35 4.98 5.54 -2.15
C PRO A 35 5.02 4.01 -2.22
N THR A 36 4.10 3.31 -1.55
CA THR A 36 4.20 1.86 -1.36
C THR A 36 2.96 1.10 -1.79
N ARG A 37 3.15 -0.17 -2.17
CA ARG A 37 2.09 -1.09 -2.57
C ARG A 37 1.13 -1.39 -1.44
N GLU A 38 1.68 -1.53 -0.24
CA GLU A 38 0.94 -1.82 0.98
C GLU A 38 -0.01 -0.68 1.31
N LEU A 39 0.46 0.56 1.26
CA LEU A 39 -0.37 1.75 1.47
C LEU A 39 -1.42 1.89 0.37
N ALA A 40 -1.08 1.62 -0.90
CA ALA A 40 -2.05 1.62 -1.99
C ALA A 40 -3.20 0.63 -1.75
N GLU A 41 -2.91 -0.58 -1.25
CA GLU A 41 -3.95 -1.56 -0.91
C GLU A 41 -4.74 -1.17 0.34
N GLN A 42 -4.11 -0.60 1.36
CA GLN A 42 -4.80 -0.09 2.56
C GLN A 42 -5.80 1.00 2.17
N ILE A 43 -5.36 2.01 1.41
CA ILE A 43 -6.22 3.08 0.89
C ILE A 43 -7.36 2.51 0.06
N ARG A 44 -7.07 1.59 -0.87
CA ARG A 44 -8.09 0.93 -1.69
C ARG A 44 -9.13 0.19 -0.83
N ASN A 45 -8.68 -0.51 0.22
CA ASN A 45 -9.58 -1.26 1.09
C ASN A 45 -10.53 -0.34 1.89
N VAL A 46 -10.05 0.83 2.33
CA VAL A 46 -10.89 1.85 2.98
C VAL A 46 -11.87 2.48 1.99
N LEU A 47 -11.38 2.85 0.79
CA LEU A 47 -12.19 3.51 -0.24
C LEU A 47 -13.23 2.58 -0.86
N HIS A 48 -12.91 1.30 -1.06
CA HIS A 48 -13.74 0.39 -1.84
C HIS A 48 -15.19 0.27 -1.34
N PRO A 49 -15.49 0.04 -0.05
CA PRO A 49 -16.88 -0.01 0.42
C PRO A 49 -17.58 1.34 0.23
N LEU A 50 -16.92 2.45 0.52
CA LEU A 50 -17.47 3.80 0.39
C LEU A 50 -17.77 4.16 -1.08
N ALA A 51 -16.82 3.95 -1.96
CA ALA A 51 -16.99 4.23 -3.38
C ALA A 51 -18.03 3.29 -4.03
N THR A 52 -18.10 2.02 -3.61
CA THR A 52 -19.10 1.07 -4.11
C THR A 52 -20.51 1.50 -3.73
N SER A 53 -20.74 2.02 -2.54
CA SER A 53 -22.05 2.57 -2.12
C SER A 53 -22.46 3.77 -2.98
N ALA A 54 -21.48 4.55 -3.47
CA ALA A 54 -21.69 5.65 -4.41
C ALA A 54 -21.73 5.21 -5.90
N GLY A 55 -21.68 3.90 -6.19
CA GLY A 55 -21.69 3.36 -7.55
C GLY A 55 -20.38 3.47 -8.32
N MET A 56 -19.28 3.80 -7.65
CA MET A 56 -17.95 4.03 -8.22
C MET A 56 -17.02 2.83 -8.05
N GLY A 57 -16.06 2.68 -8.98
CA GLY A 57 -15.01 1.70 -8.93
C GLY A 57 -13.70 2.25 -8.41
N VAL A 58 -12.99 1.46 -7.61
CA VAL A 58 -11.63 1.77 -7.13
C VAL A 58 -10.66 0.72 -7.64
N LEU A 59 -9.53 1.16 -8.17
CA LEU A 59 -8.45 0.28 -8.63
C LEU A 59 -7.11 0.71 -8.04
N SER A 60 -6.38 -0.23 -7.44
CA SER A 60 -4.97 -0.04 -7.09
C SER A 60 -4.06 -0.51 -8.24
N VAL A 61 -3.02 0.30 -8.56
CA VAL A 61 -1.99 -0.02 -9.56
C VAL A 61 -0.59 0.17 -8.97
N TYR A 62 0.18 -0.91 -8.94
CA TYR A 62 1.55 -0.93 -8.42
C TYR A 62 2.35 -2.08 -9.04
N GLY A 63 3.67 -2.00 -8.95
CA GLY A 63 4.58 -3.00 -9.50
C GLY A 63 4.48 -4.38 -8.81
N GLY A 64 4.96 -5.44 -9.46
CA GLY A 64 4.97 -6.80 -8.91
C GLY A 64 3.66 -7.57 -9.05
N THR A 65 2.66 -7.01 -9.72
CA THR A 65 1.40 -7.67 -10.08
C THR A 65 1.25 -7.78 -11.60
N PRO A 66 0.54 -8.82 -12.11
CA PRO A 66 0.34 -8.98 -13.55
C PRO A 66 -0.46 -7.83 -14.16
N TYR A 67 -0.02 -7.35 -15.32
CA TYR A 67 -0.68 -6.27 -16.08
C TYR A 67 -2.10 -6.61 -16.51
N LYS A 68 -2.34 -7.85 -16.96
CA LYS A 68 -3.62 -8.29 -17.54
C LYS A 68 -4.84 -7.91 -16.70
N GLY A 69 -4.74 -8.04 -15.37
CA GLY A 69 -5.82 -7.69 -14.44
C GLY A 69 -6.08 -6.18 -14.39
N GLN A 70 -5.01 -5.39 -14.33
CA GLN A 70 -5.06 -3.92 -14.28
C GLN A 70 -5.60 -3.36 -15.62
N LEU A 71 -5.05 -3.78 -16.75
CA LEU A 71 -5.48 -3.37 -18.08
C LEU A 71 -6.96 -3.64 -18.34
N ARG A 72 -7.45 -4.83 -17.94
CA ARG A 72 -8.87 -5.19 -18.10
C ARG A 72 -9.80 -4.28 -17.30
N LYS A 73 -9.43 -3.90 -16.07
CA LYS A 73 -10.23 -3.01 -15.23
C LYS A 73 -10.20 -1.59 -15.77
N LEU A 74 -9.02 -1.06 -16.13
CA LEU A 74 -8.87 0.26 -16.75
C LEU A 74 -9.67 0.38 -18.05
N GLY A 75 -9.65 -0.64 -18.88
CA GLY A 75 -10.43 -0.68 -20.13
C GLY A 75 -11.95 -0.65 -19.95
N ARG A 76 -12.47 -0.91 -18.74
CA ARG A 76 -13.91 -0.82 -18.41
C ARG A 76 -14.33 0.54 -17.87
N GLY A 77 -13.36 1.38 -17.51
CA GLY A 77 -13.56 2.61 -16.74
C GLY A 77 -13.51 2.33 -15.23
N VAL A 78 -12.73 3.12 -14.54
CA VAL A 78 -12.56 3.13 -13.08
C VAL A 78 -12.47 4.59 -12.67
N GLU A 79 -13.29 5.00 -11.74
CA GLU A 79 -13.38 6.38 -11.29
C GLU A 79 -12.17 6.79 -10.46
N ILE A 80 -11.80 5.98 -9.47
CA ILE A 80 -10.74 6.29 -8.52
C ILE A 80 -9.55 5.35 -8.72
N LEU A 81 -8.39 5.94 -9.01
CA LEU A 81 -7.13 5.21 -9.18
C LEU A 81 -6.22 5.46 -7.99
N VAL A 82 -5.80 4.41 -7.30
CA VAL A 82 -4.76 4.47 -6.25
C VAL A 82 -3.47 3.90 -6.83
N ALA A 83 -2.40 4.67 -6.88
CA ALA A 83 -1.22 4.28 -7.65
C ALA A 83 0.11 4.51 -6.94
N CYS A 84 1.06 3.59 -7.18
CA CYS A 84 2.47 3.90 -6.96
C CYS A 84 3.07 4.49 -8.25
N PRO A 85 3.90 5.57 -8.17
CA PRO A 85 4.36 6.32 -9.33
C PRO A 85 4.95 5.47 -10.45
N GLY A 86 5.92 4.60 -10.16
CA GLY A 86 6.62 3.83 -11.19
C GLY A 86 5.71 2.93 -12.05
N ARG A 87 4.70 2.26 -11.47
CA ARG A 87 3.75 1.44 -12.25
C ARG A 87 2.75 2.31 -13.03
N LEU A 88 2.40 3.46 -12.49
CA LEU A 88 1.49 4.37 -13.19
C LEU A 88 2.16 4.93 -14.45
N ILE A 89 3.43 5.36 -14.36
CA ILE A 89 4.21 5.81 -15.53
C ILE A 89 4.29 4.70 -16.59
N ASP A 90 4.67 3.49 -16.21
CA ASP A 90 4.73 2.35 -17.13
C ASP A 90 3.37 2.07 -17.83
N LEU A 91 2.26 2.26 -17.16
CA LEU A 91 0.92 2.15 -17.77
C LEU A 91 0.58 3.32 -18.68
N LEU A 92 1.03 4.54 -18.35
CA LEU A 92 0.89 5.74 -19.20
C LEU A 92 1.70 5.59 -20.48
N ASP A 93 2.96 5.19 -20.39
CA ASP A 93 3.87 4.99 -21.52
C ASP A 93 3.36 3.92 -22.50
N ARG A 94 2.67 2.89 -21.96
CA ARG A 94 1.98 1.85 -22.76
C ARG A 94 0.64 2.30 -23.35
N GLY A 95 0.21 3.54 -23.14
CA GLY A 95 -1.12 4.01 -23.57
C GLY A 95 -2.29 3.25 -22.94
N ALA A 96 -2.06 2.63 -21.77
CA ALA A 96 -3.08 1.85 -21.07
C ALA A 96 -4.16 2.73 -20.42
N LEU A 97 -3.81 3.98 -20.09
CA LEU A 97 -4.72 5.00 -19.57
C LEU A 97 -4.20 6.41 -19.92
N ARG A 98 -5.07 7.40 -19.70
CA ARG A 98 -4.76 8.84 -19.79
C ARG A 98 -5.30 9.51 -18.54
N LEU A 99 -4.62 10.56 -18.07
CA LEU A 99 -4.97 11.30 -16.85
C LEU A 99 -5.64 12.66 -17.14
N ASP A 100 -5.89 12.97 -18.39
CA ASP A 100 -6.49 14.24 -18.85
C ASP A 100 -7.92 14.49 -18.35
N ASN A 101 -8.54 13.54 -17.68
CA ASN A 101 -9.84 13.70 -17.00
C ASN A 101 -9.72 13.76 -15.46
N VAL A 102 -8.50 13.67 -14.93
CA VAL A 102 -8.30 13.69 -13.47
C VAL A 102 -8.51 15.11 -12.94
N GLY A 103 -9.60 15.31 -12.20
CA GLY A 103 -9.96 16.58 -11.58
C GLY A 103 -9.58 16.69 -10.10
N VAL A 104 -9.24 15.58 -9.44
CA VAL A 104 -8.76 15.57 -8.06
C VAL A 104 -7.56 14.65 -7.93
N VAL A 105 -6.48 15.17 -7.37
CA VAL A 105 -5.27 14.39 -7.03
C VAL A 105 -4.99 14.48 -5.56
N VAL A 106 -4.70 13.35 -4.93
CA VAL A 106 -4.21 13.24 -3.56
C VAL A 106 -2.79 12.67 -3.60
N LEU A 107 -1.85 13.36 -2.96
CA LEU A 107 -0.51 12.86 -2.67
C LEU A 107 -0.48 12.43 -1.20
N ASP A 108 -0.39 11.13 -0.91
CA ASP A 108 -0.31 10.63 0.46
C ASP A 108 1.09 10.13 0.78
N GLU A 109 1.61 10.51 1.95
CA GLU A 109 2.99 10.30 2.37
C GLU A 109 4.00 10.94 1.37
N ALA A 110 3.81 12.22 1.04
CA ALA A 110 4.64 12.94 0.07
C ALA A 110 6.12 12.98 0.48
N ASP A 111 6.42 13.21 1.77
CA ASP A 111 7.77 13.15 2.35
C ASP A 111 8.46 11.80 2.08
N ARG A 112 7.71 10.72 2.08
CA ARG A 112 8.25 9.39 1.74
C ARG A 112 8.44 9.18 0.25
N MET A 113 7.60 9.78 -0.59
CA MET A 113 7.83 9.76 -2.04
C MET A 113 9.12 10.50 -2.37
N ALA A 114 9.41 11.62 -1.68
CA ALA A 114 10.67 12.34 -1.76
C ALA A 114 11.87 11.47 -1.32
N ASP A 115 11.81 10.89 -0.12
CA ASP A 115 12.86 9.98 0.39
C ASP A 115 13.17 8.79 -0.53
N MET A 116 12.21 8.37 -1.34
CA MET A 116 12.35 7.25 -2.27
C MET A 116 12.77 7.69 -3.68
N GLY A 117 13.00 8.98 -3.91
CA GLY A 117 13.37 9.55 -5.20
C GLY A 117 12.23 9.50 -6.22
N PHE A 118 10.97 9.62 -5.77
CA PHE A 118 9.81 9.60 -6.66
C PHE A 118 9.31 10.99 -7.06
N MET A 119 10.04 12.06 -6.74
CA MET A 119 9.56 13.42 -7.00
C MET A 119 9.45 13.69 -8.50
N GLU A 120 10.48 13.41 -9.29
CA GLU A 120 10.44 13.53 -10.76
C GLU A 120 9.30 12.67 -11.38
N PRO A 121 9.14 11.36 -11.04
CA PRO A 121 7.95 10.59 -11.40
C PRO A 121 6.61 11.23 -11.02
N VAL A 122 6.50 11.80 -9.83
CA VAL A 122 5.26 12.46 -9.36
C VAL A 122 4.96 13.69 -10.21
N CYS A 123 5.94 14.57 -10.43
CA CYS A 123 5.79 15.74 -11.30
C CYS A 123 5.34 15.35 -12.71
N SER A 124 6.01 14.36 -13.33
CA SER A 124 5.63 13.84 -14.66
C SER A 124 4.19 13.30 -14.73
N ILE A 125 3.67 12.76 -13.64
CA ILE A 125 2.27 12.31 -13.53
C ILE A 125 1.33 13.51 -13.40
N LEU A 126 1.67 14.48 -12.55
CA LEU A 126 0.88 15.69 -12.32
C LEU A 126 0.72 16.51 -13.60
N ASP A 127 1.76 16.61 -14.41
CA ASP A 127 1.74 17.32 -15.72
C ASP A 127 0.76 16.70 -16.73
N LYS A 128 0.42 15.42 -16.58
CA LYS A 128 -0.54 14.70 -17.43
C LYS A 128 -1.99 14.80 -16.93
N CYS A 129 -2.20 15.35 -15.74
CA CYS A 129 -3.53 15.59 -15.19
C CYS A 129 -4.11 16.91 -15.68
N ARG A 130 -5.39 17.16 -15.42
CA ARG A 130 -6.03 18.45 -15.75
C ARG A 130 -5.29 19.61 -15.06
N PRO A 131 -5.10 20.75 -15.73
CA PRO A 131 -4.46 21.91 -15.11
C PRO A 131 -5.33 22.54 -14.00
N ASP A 132 -6.66 22.47 -14.13
CA ASP A 132 -7.66 23.00 -13.19
C ASP A 132 -8.07 22.00 -12.09
N ARG A 133 -7.25 20.95 -11.88
CA ARG A 133 -7.52 19.96 -10.84
C ARG A 133 -7.33 20.52 -9.43
N GLN A 134 -8.01 19.93 -8.46
CA GLN A 134 -7.66 20.10 -7.06
C GLN A 134 -6.51 19.16 -6.69
N THR A 135 -5.42 19.71 -6.15
CA THR A 135 -4.30 18.92 -5.61
C THR A 135 -4.31 18.98 -4.08
N ILE A 136 -4.36 17.83 -3.43
CA ILE A 136 -4.36 17.68 -1.97
C ILE A 136 -3.10 16.91 -1.59
N LEU A 137 -2.32 17.43 -0.64
CA LEU A 137 -1.07 16.84 -0.20
C LEU A 137 -1.14 16.48 1.29
N PHE A 138 -0.80 15.26 1.62
CA PHE A 138 -0.63 14.75 2.97
C PHE A 138 0.83 14.36 3.20
N SER A 139 1.44 14.91 4.24
CA SER A 139 2.81 14.62 4.63
C SER A 139 2.96 14.67 6.16
N ALA A 140 3.93 13.96 6.69
CA ALA A 140 4.33 14.12 8.09
C ALA A 140 5.27 15.32 8.24
N THR A 141 6.13 15.57 7.26
CA THR A 141 7.07 16.70 7.20
C THR A 141 6.86 17.50 5.91
N LEU A 142 7.18 18.78 5.94
CA LEU A 142 7.24 19.68 4.80
C LEU A 142 8.70 20.10 4.62
N ASP A 143 9.52 19.15 4.14
CA ASP A 143 10.90 19.42 3.75
C ASP A 143 10.98 20.10 2.37
N ASP A 144 12.20 20.47 1.96
CA ASP A 144 12.43 21.24 0.73
C ASP A 144 11.83 20.55 -0.51
N ASP A 145 12.01 19.22 -0.63
CA ASP A 145 11.48 18.44 -1.75
C ASP A 145 9.93 18.46 -1.82
N VAL A 146 9.29 18.39 -0.65
CA VAL A 146 7.82 18.46 -0.56
C VAL A 146 7.33 19.88 -0.83
N THR A 147 8.05 20.87 -0.34
CA THR A 147 7.74 22.29 -0.55
C THR A 147 7.81 22.65 -2.04
N GLU A 148 8.79 22.14 -2.80
CA GLU A 148 8.90 22.34 -4.25
C GLU A 148 7.64 21.84 -4.97
N ILE A 149 7.08 20.71 -4.59
CA ILE A 149 5.80 20.24 -5.16
C ILE A 149 4.63 21.14 -4.78
N VAL A 150 4.56 21.59 -3.53
CA VAL A 150 3.51 22.51 -3.07
C VAL A 150 3.54 23.78 -3.93
N ASP A 151 4.70 24.37 -4.08
CA ASP A 151 4.87 25.63 -4.81
C ASP A 151 4.62 25.49 -6.33
N SER A 152 4.94 24.32 -6.91
CA SER A 152 4.78 24.06 -8.34
C SER A 152 3.38 23.62 -8.73
N TYR A 153 2.63 22.92 -7.86
CA TYR A 153 1.38 22.23 -8.22
C TYR A 153 0.17 22.58 -7.37
N GLN A 154 0.30 23.51 -6.43
CA GLN A 154 -0.82 24.03 -5.65
C GLN A 154 -0.88 25.55 -5.74
N ASP A 155 -2.07 26.10 -5.94
CA ASP A 155 -2.31 27.54 -5.95
C ASP A 155 -2.95 27.93 -4.60
N ASN A 156 -2.30 28.85 -3.87
CA ASN A 156 -2.73 29.35 -2.55
C ASN A 156 -3.25 28.23 -1.59
N PRO A 157 -2.46 27.18 -1.30
CA PRO A 157 -2.94 26.05 -0.54
C PRO A 157 -3.26 26.42 0.90
N VAL A 158 -4.41 25.94 1.39
CA VAL A 158 -4.74 26.01 2.81
C VAL A 158 -3.92 24.96 3.55
N ARG A 159 -3.09 25.40 4.49
CA ARG A 159 -2.26 24.51 5.32
C ARG A 159 -2.95 24.18 6.62
N ILE A 160 -3.20 22.90 6.86
CA ILE A 160 -3.82 22.37 8.07
C ILE A 160 -2.85 21.44 8.76
N GLY A 161 -2.51 21.73 10.01
CA GLY A 161 -1.68 20.87 10.86
C GLY A 161 -2.52 20.30 12.02
N ILE A 162 -2.48 19.00 12.21
CA ILE A 162 -3.11 18.30 13.33
C ILE A 162 -2.05 17.54 14.11
N GLY A 163 -2.05 17.74 15.43
CA GLY A 163 -1.07 17.14 16.34
C GLY A 163 0.23 17.96 16.46
N PRO A 164 1.17 17.50 17.29
CA PRO A 164 2.44 18.15 17.47
C PRO A 164 3.22 18.21 16.15
N GLU A 165 4.06 19.22 16.03
CA GLU A 165 4.81 19.52 14.81
C GLU A 165 5.76 18.40 14.39
N GLU A 166 6.30 17.68 15.36
CA GLU A 166 7.07 16.46 15.18
C GLU A 166 6.54 15.35 16.11
N LEU A 167 6.77 14.08 15.72
CA LEU A 167 6.63 12.96 16.65
C LEU A 167 7.55 13.23 17.84
N SER A 168 6.95 13.54 19.01
CA SER A 168 7.76 13.70 20.21
C SER A 168 8.44 12.36 20.49
N MET A 169 9.78 12.36 20.38
CA MET A 169 10.58 11.21 20.78
C MET A 169 10.46 10.95 22.29
N ASP A 170 10.05 11.96 23.07
CA ASP A 170 9.88 11.87 24.53
C ASP A 170 8.75 10.94 24.96
N SER A 171 7.79 10.64 24.07
CA SER A 171 6.70 9.68 24.35
C SER A 171 7.15 8.21 24.29
N MET A 172 8.43 7.97 23.96
CA MET A 172 9.00 6.65 23.78
C MET A 172 10.18 6.44 24.72
N GLN A 173 10.32 5.23 25.24
CA GLN A 173 11.53 4.82 25.92
C GLN A 173 12.59 4.46 24.88
N HIS A 174 13.74 5.14 24.88
CA HIS A 174 14.85 4.87 23.98
C HIS A 174 16.00 4.18 24.70
N LEU A 175 16.30 2.96 24.31
CA LEU A 175 17.37 2.14 24.88
C LEU A 175 18.45 1.88 23.81
N PHE A 176 19.71 2.16 24.15
CA PHE A 176 20.86 1.91 23.29
C PHE A 176 21.79 0.90 23.97
N TRP A 177 21.70 -0.35 23.57
CA TRP A 177 22.41 -1.44 24.22
C TRP A 177 23.66 -1.85 23.44
N LYS A 178 24.80 -1.87 24.14
CA LYS A 178 26.06 -2.40 23.59
C LYS A 178 25.98 -3.90 23.46
N VAL A 179 26.15 -4.40 22.24
CA VAL A 179 26.03 -5.83 21.96
C VAL A 179 27.17 -6.34 21.08
N ASN A 180 27.48 -7.60 21.23
CA ASN A 180 28.30 -8.36 20.30
C ASN A 180 27.44 -8.95 19.20
N PHE A 181 28.07 -9.19 18.03
CA PHE A 181 27.33 -9.72 16.87
C PHE A 181 26.61 -11.06 17.16
N ARG A 182 27.28 -11.99 17.87
CA ARG A 182 26.76 -13.35 18.10
C ARG A 182 25.54 -13.46 19.01
N GLY A 183 25.30 -12.50 19.89
CA GLY A 183 24.17 -12.55 20.84
C GLY A 183 22.96 -11.70 20.42
N LYS A 184 22.98 -11.11 19.22
CA LYS A 184 21.92 -10.19 18.81
C LYS A 184 20.57 -10.87 18.58
N ALA A 185 20.56 -12.10 18.03
CA ALA A 185 19.34 -12.82 17.73
C ALA A 185 18.65 -13.28 19.02
N ASP A 186 19.40 -13.90 19.93
CA ASP A 186 18.89 -14.35 21.24
C ASP A 186 18.33 -13.18 22.04
N LEU A 187 19.08 -12.07 22.10
CA LEU A 187 18.62 -10.86 22.78
C LEU A 187 17.35 -10.29 22.12
N SER A 188 17.29 -10.27 20.78
CA SER A 188 16.10 -9.81 20.07
C SER A 188 14.88 -10.69 20.34
N ALA A 189 15.07 -12.02 20.38
CA ALA A 189 14.02 -12.96 20.74
C ALA A 189 13.49 -12.69 22.16
N TYR A 190 14.39 -12.55 23.13
CA TYR A 190 14.03 -12.23 24.50
C TYR A 190 13.28 -10.89 24.64
N ILE A 191 13.78 -9.81 23.99
CA ILE A 191 13.11 -8.51 23.99
C ILE A 191 11.68 -8.64 23.44
N THR A 192 11.50 -9.36 22.33
CA THR A 192 10.18 -9.50 21.70
C THR A 192 9.24 -10.36 22.51
N GLU A 193 9.75 -11.29 23.28
CA GLU A 193 8.96 -12.10 24.20
C GLU A 193 8.44 -11.26 25.36
N LYS A 194 9.30 -10.43 25.97
CA LYS A 194 8.96 -9.56 27.07
C LYS A 194 8.07 -8.37 26.65
N CYS A 195 8.39 -7.71 25.55
CA CYS A 195 7.65 -6.52 25.09
C CYS A 195 6.42 -6.83 24.24
N GLY A 196 6.17 -8.07 23.87
CA GLY A 196 5.01 -8.46 23.07
C GLY A 196 5.20 -8.15 21.58
N ARG A 197 4.23 -7.47 20.96
CA ARG A 197 4.18 -7.26 19.52
C ARG A 197 5.27 -6.30 19.04
N SER A 198 6.18 -6.80 18.20
CA SER A 198 7.42 -6.07 17.88
C SER A 198 7.75 -6.04 16.40
N ILE A 199 8.45 -4.99 15.96
CA ILE A 199 9.07 -4.91 14.64
C ILE A 199 10.59 -4.85 14.79
N ILE A 200 11.30 -5.73 14.08
CA ILE A 200 12.77 -5.74 14.04
C ILE A 200 13.25 -5.22 12.68
N PHE A 201 14.06 -4.18 12.70
CA PHE A 201 14.59 -3.57 11.49
C PHE A 201 16.01 -4.07 11.18
N CYS A 202 16.15 -4.74 10.03
CA CYS A 202 17.42 -5.13 9.44
C CYS A 202 17.75 -4.26 8.23
N ARG A 203 19.06 -4.03 8.00
CA ARG A 203 19.54 -3.21 6.89
C ARG A 203 19.33 -3.85 5.53
N THR A 204 19.48 -5.19 5.43
CA THR A 204 19.50 -5.91 4.14
C THR A 204 18.51 -7.06 4.11
N ARG A 205 18.14 -7.47 2.88
CA ARG A 205 17.32 -8.68 2.65
C ARG A 205 17.97 -9.94 3.22
N ALA A 206 19.29 -10.07 3.02
CA ALA A 206 20.06 -11.18 3.57
C ALA A 206 20.04 -11.17 5.11
N GLY A 207 20.12 -9.98 5.74
CA GLY A 207 20.00 -9.82 7.18
C GLY A 207 18.63 -10.25 7.71
N VAL A 208 17.55 -9.91 7.00
CA VAL A 208 16.19 -10.35 7.35
C VAL A 208 16.07 -11.87 7.30
N ASN A 209 16.57 -12.50 6.24
CA ASN A 209 16.50 -13.96 6.09
C ASN A 209 17.33 -14.65 7.17
N ARG A 210 18.60 -14.23 7.37
CA ARG A 210 19.47 -14.82 8.40
C ARG A 210 18.86 -14.70 9.79
N LEU A 211 18.38 -13.51 10.19
CA LEU A 211 17.72 -13.33 11.47
C LEU A 211 16.45 -14.19 11.58
N GLY A 212 15.71 -14.35 10.48
CA GLY A 212 14.56 -15.24 10.40
C GLY A 212 14.93 -16.69 10.66
N ASP A 213 16.03 -17.17 10.09
CA ASP A 213 16.54 -18.52 10.34
C ASP A 213 16.95 -18.70 11.80
N GLU A 214 17.75 -17.76 12.36
CA GLU A 214 18.15 -17.75 13.78
C GLU A 214 16.93 -17.70 14.74
N MET A 215 15.94 -16.86 14.47
CA MET A 215 14.70 -16.76 15.26
C MET A 215 13.83 -18.01 15.16
N SER A 216 13.88 -18.72 14.03
CA SER A 216 13.20 -20.01 13.84
C SER A 216 13.83 -21.10 14.69
N GLU A 217 15.15 -21.15 14.78
CA GLU A 217 15.90 -22.10 15.64
C GLU A 217 15.57 -21.88 17.13
N ILE A 218 15.38 -20.63 17.54
CA ILE A 218 14.96 -20.25 18.90
C ILE A 218 13.48 -20.58 19.17
N GLY A 219 12.68 -20.87 18.13
CA GLY A 219 11.25 -21.15 18.26
C GLY A 219 10.34 -19.92 18.35
N SER A 220 10.84 -18.75 17.97
CA SER A 220 10.09 -17.50 18.02
C SER A 220 8.98 -17.42 16.97
N SER A 221 7.86 -16.78 17.29
CA SER A 221 6.75 -16.55 16.35
C SER A 221 6.96 -15.28 15.56
N PHE A 222 7.40 -15.38 14.29
CA PHE A 222 7.68 -14.24 13.44
C PHE A 222 7.14 -14.38 12.01
N THR A 223 7.23 -13.28 11.28
CA THR A 223 7.10 -13.22 9.83
C THR A 223 8.10 -12.21 9.26
N THR A 224 8.46 -12.35 7.99
CA THR A 224 9.47 -11.50 7.35
C THR A 224 8.85 -10.60 6.29
N LEU A 225 9.47 -9.42 6.05
CA LEU A 225 9.05 -8.49 5.00
C LEU A 225 10.24 -7.76 4.37
N HIS A 226 10.55 -8.05 3.10
CA HIS A 226 11.65 -7.40 2.38
C HIS A 226 11.39 -7.33 0.88
N GLY A 227 12.14 -6.50 0.16
CA GLY A 227 11.94 -6.23 -1.26
C GLY A 227 12.19 -7.41 -2.21
N GLY A 228 12.79 -8.52 -1.75
CA GLY A 228 12.97 -9.75 -2.54
C GLY A 228 11.74 -10.66 -2.56
N MET A 229 10.72 -10.38 -1.77
CA MET A 229 9.49 -11.17 -1.71
C MET A 229 8.54 -10.77 -2.84
N ASN A 230 7.85 -11.76 -3.42
CA ASN A 230 6.76 -11.47 -4.32
C ASN A 230 5.52 -10.93 -3.58
N GLN A 231 4.57 -10.31 -4.29
CA GLN A 231 3.43 -9.64 -3.66
C GLN A 231 2.58 -10.57 -2.80
N LYS A 232 2.35 -11.81 -3.24
CA LYS A 232 1.57 -12.79 -2.45
C LYS A 232 2.24 -13.13 -1.12
N GLN A 233 3.57 -13.22 -1.12
CA GLN A 233 4.33 -13.47 0.11
C GLN A 233 4.25 -12.26 1.05
N ARG A 234 4.40 -11.03 0.52
CA ARG A 234 4.26 -9.79 1.30
C ARG A 234 2.87 -9.68 1.92
N ASP A 235 1.81 -9.88 1.13
CA ASP A 235 0.42 -9.84 1.60
C ASP A 235 0.16 -10.90 2.68
N LYS A 236 0.72 -12.10 2.52
CA LYS A 236 0.63 -13.17 3.53
C LYS A 236 1.32 -12.78 4.83
N SER A 237 2.54 -12.22 4.74
CA SER A 237 3.30 -11.77 5.91
C SER A 237 2.57 -10.65 6.65
N MET A 238 2.08 -9.64 5.93
CA MET A 238 1.32 -8.54 6.50
C MET A 238 0.04 -9.02 7.18
N ARG A 239 -0.74 -9.88 6.52
CA ARG A 239 -1.95 -10.46 7.12
C ARG A 239 -1.64 -11.28 8.36
N LYS A 240 -0.55 -12.07 8.35
CA LYS A 240 -0.13 -12.86 9.52
C LYS A 240 0.19 -11.94 10.71
N PHE A 241 0.92 -10.86 10.46
CA PHE A 241 1.29 -9.89 11.49
C PHE A 241 0.09 -9.05 11.94
N SER A 242 -0.69 -8.47 11.03
CA SER A 242 -1.86 -7.64 11.37
C SER A 242 -2.93 -8.40 12.14
N ALA A 243 -3.11 -9.70 11.84
CA ALA A 243 -4.04 -10.56 12.54
C ALA A 243 -3.53 -11.11 13.88
N GLY A 244 -2.36 -10.67 14.36
CA GLY A 244 -1.77 -11.17 15.61
C GLY A 244 -1.29 -12.63 15.56
N ARG A 245 -1.15 -13.23 14.38
CA ARG A 245 -0.67 -14.62 14.20
C ARG A 245 0.86 -14.73 14.10
N ALA A 246 1.55 -13.61 14.22
CA ALA A 246 2.98 -13.51 14.43
C ALA A 246 3.23 -12.39 15.43
N ARG A 247 4.05 -12.66 16.44
CA ARG A 247 4.47 -11.67 17.42
C ARG A 247 5.44 -10.66 16.81
N VAL A 248 6.31 -11.12 15.93
CA VAL A 248 7.43 -10.34 15.39
C VAL A 248 7.31 -10.17 13.89
N LEU A 249 7.54 -8.95 13.42
CA LEU A 249 7.78 -8.64 12.01
C LEU A 249 9.25 -8.27 11.82
N ILE A 250 10.01 -9.07 11.08
CA ILE A 250 11.40 -8.76 10.72
C ILE A 250 11.38 -8.10 9.33
N ALA A 251 11.85 -6.86 9.22
CA ALA A 251 11.68 -6.11 7.99
C ALA A 251 12.90 -5.24 7.60
N THR A 252 13.00 -4.91 6.32
CA THR A 252 13.87 -3.82 5.85
C THR A 252 13.08 -2.50 5.80
N ASP A 253 13.77 -1.35 5.87
CA ASP A 253 13.15 -0.02 5.82
C ASP A 253 12.19 0.16 4.64
N VAL A 254 12.68 -0.13 3.44
CA VAL A 254 11.90 0.02 2.20
C VAL A 254 10.62 -0.81 2.23
N ALA A 255 10.66 -2.00 2.81
CA ALA A 255 9.52 -2.90 2.82
C ALA A 255 8.52 -2.59 3.93
N SER A 256 8.97 -1.99 5.02
CA SER A 256 8.14 -1.63 6.18
C SER A 256 7.54 -0.22 6.09
N ARG A 257 7.98 0.59 5.13
CA ARG A 257 7.40 1.90 4.86
C ARG A 257 5.94 1.75 4.44
N GLY A 258 5.05 2.61 4.96
CA GLY A 258 3.61 2.54 4.67
C GLY A 258 2.85 1.43 5.41
N ILE A 259 3.51 0.68 6.30
CA ILE A 259 2.82 -0.28 7.14
C ILE A 259 2.04 0.47 8.22
N ASP A 260 0.73 0.42 8.13
CA ASP A 260 -0.16 0.80 9.22
C ASP A 260 -0.53 -0.45 10.02
N VAL A 261 0.17 -0.65 11.11
CA VAL A 261 -0.12 -1.71 12.08
C VAL A 261 -0.26 -1.05 13.44
N ASN A 262 -1.40 -1.25 14.05
CA ASN A 262 -1.68 -0.81 15.40
C ASN A 262 -1.06 -1.78 16.41
N ASP A 263 -0.91 -1.34 17.65
CA ASP A 263 -0.48 -2.16 18.80
C ASP A 263 0.94 -2.75 18.66
N VAL A 264 1.86 -2.03 18.03
CA VAL A 264 3.29 -2.37 18.08
C VAL A 264 3.88 -1.75 19.33
N SER A 265 4.26 -2.58 20.28
CA SER A 265 4.79 -2.15 21.58
C SER A 265 6.28 -1.89 21.54
N CYS A 266 7.03 -2.60 20.70
CA CYS A 266 8.47 -2.48 20.66
C CYS A 266 9.04 -2.40 19.25
N ILE A 267 10.00 -1.52 19.05
CA ILE A 267 10.83 -1.41 17.84
C ILE A 267 12.26 -1.80 18.17
N ILE A 268 12.82 -2.72 17.40
CA ILE A 268 14.23 -3.10 17.55
C ILE A 268 15.01 -2.66 16.31
N HIS A 269 15.98 -1.79 16.50
CA HIS A 269 16.99 -1.50 15.48
C HIS A 269 18.08 -2.57 15.56
N PHE A 270 17.87 -3.69 14.87
CA PHE A 270 18.87 -4.76 14.77
C PHE A 270 20.12 -4.27 14.04
N ASP A 271 19.92 -3.48 13.00
CA ASP A 271 20.97 -2.72 12.32
C ASP A 271 20.66 -1.23 12.41
N PRO A 272 21.72 -0.36 12.49
CA PRO A 272 21.52 1.07 12.59
C PRO A 272 20.73 1.63 11.40
N PRO A 273 19.78 2.55 11.65
CA PRO A 273 19.13 3.29 10.58
C PRO A 273 20.16 4.13 9.80
N GLU A 274 19.77 4.60 8.63
CA GLU A 274 20.67 5.36 7.76
C GLU A 274 21.02 6.71 8.36
N ASN A 275 20.04 7.42 8.90
CA ASN A 275 20.12 8.76 9.50
C ASN A 275 19.03 8.94 10.57
N GLY A 276 18.93 10.13 11.16
CA GLY A 276 17.93 10.47 12.16
C GLY A 276 16.50 10.44 11.63
N LYS A 277 16.27 10.85 10.38
CA LYS A 277 14.95 10.74 9.72
C LYS A 277 14.47 9.29 9.66
N ALA A 278 15.34 8.37 9.25
CA ALA A 278 15.03 6.93 9.24
C ALA A 278 14.80 6.39 10.67
N TYR A 279 15.54 6.89 11.66
CA TYR A 279 15.31 6.55 13.07
C TYR A 279 13.90 6.97 13.52
N LYS A 280 13.51 8.23 13.30
CA LYS A 280 12.17 8.75 13.61
C LYS A 280 11.07 7.91 12.91
N HIS A 281 11.25 7.58 11.64
CA HIS A 281 10.28 6.79 10.86
C HIS A 281 10.12 5.35 11.36
N ARG A 282 11.21 4.68 11.79
CA ARG A 282 11.14 3.35 12.40
C ARG A 282 10.47 3.42 13.76
N SER A 283 10.93 4.33 14.63
CA SER A 283 10.42 4.52 15.98
C SER A 283 8.93 4.87 15.99
N GLY A 284 8.47 5.72 15.06
CA GLY A 284 7.06 6.08 14.90
C GLY A 284 6.13 4.92 14.45
N ARG A 285 6.59 3.67 14.45
CA ARG A 285 5.73 2.48 14.33
C ARG A 285 5.17 2.05 15.68
N THR A 286 5.75 2.50 16.77
CA THR A 286 5.22 2.34 18.14
C THR A 286 4.73 3.68 18.69
N ALA A 287 4.24 3.71 19.91
CA ALA A 287 3.73 4.90 20.62
C ALA A 287 2.67 5.69 19.82
N ARG A 288 1.70 4.99 19.23
CA ARG A 288 0.61 5.61 18.48
C ARG A 288 -0.62 5.81 19.35
N ALA A 289 -1.42 6.81 19.02
CA ALA A 289 -2.68 7.11 19.70
C ALA A 289 -2.56 7.31 21.22
N GLY A 290 -1.42 7.85 21.69
CA GLY A 290 -1.20 8.13 23.12
C GLY A 290 -0.73 6.95 23.97
N SER A 291 -0.39 5.81 23.36
CA SER A 291 0.25 4.69 24.05
C SER A 291 1.76 4.90 24.19
N SER A 292 2.36 4.33 25.25
CA SER A 292 3.81 4.25 25.42
C SER A 292 4.42 3.25 24.43
N GLY A 293 5.70 3.44 24.08
CA GLY A 293 6.43 2.55 23.18
C GLY A 293 7.90 2.41 23.57
N THR A 294 8.47 1.25 23.32
CA THR A 294 9.89 0.98 23.59
C THR A 294 10.67 0.86 22.29
N VAL A 295 11.79 1.56 22.18
CA VAL A 295 12.70 1.54 21.03
C VAL A 295 14.08 1.06 21.51
N VAL A 296 14.47 -0.13 21.09
CA VAL A 296 15.76 -0.72 21.45
C VAL A 296 16.71 -0.68 20.25
N SER A 297 17.86 -0.04 20.41
CA SER A 297 18.92 -0.02 19.40
C SER A 297 20.08 -0.93 19.84
N LEU A 298 20.36 -1.96 19.05
CA LEU A 298 21.43 -2.92 19.29
C LEU A 298 22.75 -2.40 18.69
N VAL A 299 23.58 -1.81 19.52
CA VAL A 299 24.76 -1.03 19.13
C VAL A 299 26.02 -1.87 19.21
N GLN A 300 26.65 -2.17 18.06
CA GLN A 300 27.99 -2.75 18.03
C GLN A 300 29.05 -1.67 18.19
N GLY A 301 30.21 -2.01 18.74
CA GLY A 301 31.29 -1.04 19.02
C GLY A 301 31.70 -0.18 17.81
N SER A 302 31.74 -0.78 16.61
CA SER A 302 32.02 -0.09 15.34
C SER A 302 30.92 0.91 14.93
N GLN A 303 29.74 0.82 15.50
CA GLN A 303 28.56 1.64 15.17
C GLN A 303 28.33 2.81 16.13
N ASN A 304 29.13 2.93 17.20
CA ASN A 304 28.98 3.96 18.23
C ASN A 304 28.92 5.38 17.64
N ARG A 305 29.85 5.71 16.71
CA ARG A 305 29.91 7.02 16.09
C ARG A 305 28.64 7.34 15.27
N LYS A 306 28.13 6.34 14.56
CA LYS A 306 26.89 6.48 13.77
C LYS A 306 25.67 6.74 14.67
N TYR A 307 25.53 5.97 15.75
CA TYR A 307 24.40 6.15 16.66
C TYR A 307 24.47 7.46 17.45
N ARG A 308 25.65 7.98 17.79
CA ARG A 308 25.78 9.32 18.37
C ARG A 308 25.27 10.38 17.42
N ARG A 309 25.71 10.34 16.16
CA ARG A 309 25.21 11.26 15.14
C ARG A 309 23.68 11.18 15.00
N ILE A 310 23.12 9.98 14.98
CA ILE A 310 21.65 9.79 14.93
C ILE A 310 20.98 10.40 16.15
N GLN A 311 21.54 10.22 17.36
CA GLN A 311 21.00 10.83 18.58
C GLN A 311 21.00 12.35 18.49
N ASP A 312 22.08 12.94 17.98
CA ASP A 312 22.19 14.38 17.77
C ASP A 312 21.14 14.89 16.77
N GLU A 313 20.95 14.19 15.63
CA GLU A 313 19.98 14.54 14.59
C GLU A 313 18.51 14.44 15.08
N VAL A 314 18.21 13.58 16.05
CA VAL A 314 16.85 13.38 16.57
C VAL A 314 16.60 14.06 17.92
N GLY A 315 17.62 14.68 18.51
CA GLY A 315 17.52 15.38 19.80
C GLY A 315 17.49 14.47 21.03
N ILE A 316 17.91 13.20 20.91
CA ILE A 316 17.90 12.22 22.02
C ILE A 316 19.28 12.18 22.69
N LYS A 317 19.31 12.20 24.03
CA LYS A 317 20.54 12.09 24.82
C LYS A 317 20.51 10.83 25.69
N CYS A 318 20.77 9.66 25.09
CA CYS A 318 20.80 8.39 25.80
C CYS A 318 22.22 7.83 25.91
N LYS A 319 22.56 7.27 27.07
CA LYS A 319 23.83 6.54 27.26
C LYS A 319 23.78 5.19 26.58
N PHE A 320 24.93 4.73 26.08
CA PHE A 320 25.09 3.34 25.58
C PHE A 320 25.41 2.45 26.78
N THR A 321 24.47 1.59 27.16
CA THR A 321 24.58 0.68 28.31
C THR A 321 24.76 -0.77 27.88
N GLN A 322 25.09 -1.65 28.79
CA GLN A 322 24.90 -3.09 28.62
C GLN A 322 23.38 -3.38 28.56
N PRO A 323 22.96 -4.47 27.91
CA PRO A 323 21.58 -4.90 27.94
C PRO A 323 21.09 -5.06 29.38
N ASP A 324 20.01 -4.37 29.71
CA ASP A 324 19.29 -4.48 30.96
C ASP A 324 17.81 -4.73 30.66
N VAL A 325 17.43 -5.98 30.74
CA VAL A 325 16.10 -6.45 30.35
C VAL A 325 15.01 -6.07 31.36
N ASP A 326 15.39 -5.66 32.58
CA ASP A 326 14.45 -5.17 33.58
C ASP A 326 13.95 -3.75 33.28
N MET A 327 14.65 -3.04 32.41
CA MET A 327 14.18 -1.77 31.86
C MET A 327 13.05 -1.90 30.83
N LEU A 328 12.77 -3.11 30.34
CA LEU A 328 11.70 -3.34 29.35
C LEU A 328 10.34 -3.40 30.03
N GLU A 329 9.39 -2.68 29.47
CA GLU A 329 7.98 -2.81 29.85
C GLU A 329 7.44 -4.17 29.38
N GLU A 330 7.00 -4.98 30.34
CA GLU A 330 6.40 -6.28 30.05
C GLU A 330 4.99 -6.11 29.52
N ARG A 331 4.70 -6.77 28.40
CA ARG A 331 3.38 -6.71 27.75
C ARG A 331 2.96 -8.10 27.27
N ASP A 332 1.84 -8.53 27.76
CA ASP A 332 1.21 -9.77 27.32
C ASP A 332 0.86 -9.72 25.84
N PHE A 333 1.22 -10.77 25.14
CA PHE A 333 0.80 -10.96 23.75
C PHE A 333 0.39 -12.43 23.54
N VAL A 334 -0.89 -12.62 23.26
CA VAL A 334 -1.43 -13.93 22.92
C VAL A 334 -1.53 -14.06 21.41
N LEU A 335 -0.91 -15.10 20.86
CA LEU A 335 -1.02 -15.39 19.42
C LEU A 335 -2.47 -15.70 19.06
N ALA A 336 -2.99 -14.99 18.06
CA ALA A 336 -4.29 -15.31 17.53
C ALA A 336 -4.30 -16.71 16.88
N PRO A 337 -5.38 -17.50 17.05
CA PRO A 337 -5.48 -18.84 16.46
C PRO A 337 -5.31 -18.77 14.92
N PRO A 338 -4.86 -19.86 14.29
CA PRO A 338 -4.83 -19.96 12.84
C PRO A 338 -6.24 -19.66 12.32
N GLY A 339 -6.39 -18.59 11.53
CA GLY A 339 -7.67 -18.29 10.93
C GLY A 339 -8.10 -19.44 10.02
N GLU A 340 -9.40 -19.70 9.93
CA GLU A 340 -9.94 -20.61 8.92
C GLU A 340 -9.36 -20.25 7.55
N PRO A 341 -9.01 -21.24 6.71
CA PRO A 341 -8.58 -20.96 5.35
C PRO A 341 -9.72 -20.17 4.69
N GLU A 342 -9.41 -18.93 4.26
CA GLU A 342 -10.36 -18.10 3.52
C GLU A 342 -11.02 -18.98 2.46
N ARG A 343 -12.30 -19.33 2.66
CA ARG A 343 -13.14 -19.82 1.58
C ARG A 343 -13.04 -18.76 0.50
N ARG A 344 -12.38 -19.09 -0.61
CA ARG A 344 -12.41 -18.27 -1.81
C ARG A 344 -13.87 -17.95 -2.07
N GLU A 345 -14.32 -16.78 -1.69
CA GLU A 345 -15.52 -16.23 -2.29
C GLU A 345 -15.24 -16.20 -3.78
N LYS A 346 -15.73 -17.23 -4.44
CA LYS A 346 -15.91 -17.18 -5.89
C LYS A 346 -16.68 -15.89 -6.11
N SER A 347 -16.00 -14.89 -6.64
CA SER A 347 -16.64 -13.67 -7.11
C SER A 347 -17.80 -14.10 -7.99
N ARG A 348 -18.99 -14.24 -7.40
CA ARG A 348 -20.24 -14.34 -8.15
C ARG A 348 -20.30 -13.05 -8.94
N GLY A 349 -19.99 -13.19 -10.22
CA GLY A 349 -19.87 -12.10 -11.14
C GLY A 349 -21.06 -11.16 -11.01
N PHE A 350 -20.76 -9.91 -10.83
CA PHE A 350 -21.66 -8.78 -11.03
C PHE A 350 -22.12 -8.75 -12.48
N ARG A 351 -22.97 -9.72 -12.83
CA ARG A 351 -23.36 -9.96 -14.23
C ARG A 351 -24.85 -9.77 -14.47
N ASN A 352 -25.62 -9.05 -13.71
CA ASN A 352 -27.04 -8.91 -14.08
C ASN A 352 -27.81 -7.64 -13.69
N ASN A 353 -27.23 -6.63 -13.02
CA ASN A 353 -28.07 -5.47 -12.68
C ASN A 353 -28.10 -4.35 -13.74
N ARG A 354 -27.08 -4.23 -14.62
CA ARG A 354 -27.13 -3.24 -15.72
C ARG A 354 -28.11 -3.61 -16.86
N LYS A 355 -28.47 -4.88 -17.01
CA LYS A 355 -29.49 -5.28 -18.02
C LYS A 355 -30.93 -5.13 -17.54
N ARG A 356 -31.20 -5.12 -16.24
CA ARG A 356 -32.55 -4.89 -15.70
C ARG A 356 -32.96 -3.42 -15.70
N ALA A 357 -32.05 -2.50 -15.42
CA ALA A 357 -32.33 -1.06 -15.45
C ALA A 357 -32.57 -0.52 -16.87
N ARG A 358 -31.99 -1.15 -17.92
CA ARG A 358 -32.29 -0.76 -19.32
C ARG A 358 -33.59 -1.35 -19.88
N ARG A 359 -34.16 -2.40 -19.27
CA ARG A 359 -35.45 -2.95 -19.69
C ARG A 359 -36.65 -2.23 -19.07
N SER A 360 -36.55 -1.62 -17.91
CA SER A 360 -37.62 -0.87 -17.27
C SER A 360 -37.86 0.51 -17.88
N ARG A 361 -36.90 1.09 -18.62
CA ARG A 361 -37.05 2.39 -19.31
C ARG A 361 -37.56 2.31 -20.75
N LYS A 362 -37.84 1.12 -21.27
CA LYS A 362 -38.38 0.93 -22.65
C LYS A 362 -39.86 0.50 -22.72
N SER A 363 -40.59 0.44 -21.58
CA SER A 363 -41.97 -0.05 -21.58
C SER A 363 -43.05 1.03 -21.33
N THR A 364 -42.72 2.31 -21.40
CA THR A 364 -43.69 3.41 -21.23
C THR A 364 -43.70 4.35 -22.44
N HIS A 365 -43.84 3.86 -23.64
CA HIS A 365 -44.39 4.64 -24.75
C HIS A 365 -44.69 3.64 -25.90
N TYR A 366 -45.90 3.38 -26.12
CA TYR A 366 -46.64 3.18 -27.35
C TYR A 366 -47.82 2.20 -27.12
N LYS A 367 -48.93 2.78 -26.80
CA LYS A 367 -50.24 2.23 -27.15
C LYS A 367 -50.98 3.31 -27.91
N SER A 368 -51.10 3.19 -29.21
CA SER A 368 -52.33 3.55 -29.94
C SER A 368 -52.27 3.06 -31.37
N SER A 369 -53.30 2.28 -31.72
CA SER A 369 -53.97 2.16 -33.02
C SER A 369 -53.14 1.88 -34.30
N ASN A 370 -53.38 0.89 -35.14
CA ASN A 370 -54.62 0.53 -35.82
C ASN A 370 -54.37 -0.61 -36.78
N HIS A 371 -55.38 -1.45 -36.97
CA HIS A 371 -55.86 -2.22 -38.11
C HIS A 371 -55.03 -2.41 -39.39
N GLY A 372 -55.04 -3.64 -39.88
CA GLY A 372 -55.06 -3.92 -41.31
C GLY A 372 -54.35 -5.18 -41.76
N SER A 373 -55.13 -6.24 -41.90
CA SER A 373 -55.22 -7.25 -42.98
C SER A 373 -53.97 -7.74 -43.75
N GLY A 374 -53.78 -9.06 -43.77
CA GLY A 374 -53.77 -9.70 -45.08
C GLY A 374 -52.58 -10.55 -45.49
N HIS A 375 -52.77 -11.86 -45.55
CA HIS A 375 -52.31 -12.85 -46.57
C HIS A 375 -50.79 -13.11 -46.73
N SER A 376 -50.35 -14.27 -46.49
CA SER A 376 -50.36 -15.59 -47.14
C SER A 376 -49.01 -15.96 -47.79
N LYS A 377 -48.67 -17.25 -47.53
CA LYS A 377 -47.92 -18.21 -48.37
C LYS A 377 -46.44 -18.03 -48.65
N GLY A 378 -45.58 -18.93 -48.25
CA GLY A 378 -45.10 -20.03 -49.11
C GLY A 378 -43.68 -20.45 -48.71
N ARG A 379 -43.54 -21.64 -48.21
CA ARG A 379 -42.76 -22.82 -48.61
C ARG A 379 -41.45 -22.63 -49.41
N ARG A 380 -40.37 -23.21 -48.90
CA ARG A 380 -39.58 -24.37 -49.43
C ARG A 380 -38.14 -24.28 -48.94
N LYS A 381 -37.69 -25.24 -48.17
CA LYS A 381 -36.90 -26.46 -48.46
C LYS A 381 -35.67 -26.25 -49.37
N GLY A 382 -34.54 -26.63 -48.87
CA GLY A 382 -33.33 -26.92 -49.66
C GLY A 382 -32.15 -27.38 -48.81
N LYS A 383 -31.94 -28.68 -48.75
CA LYS A 383 -30.80 -29.42 -48.20
C LYS A 383 -29.56 -29.31 -49.11
N ARG A 384 -28.36 -29.47 -48.58
CA ARG A 384 -27.29 -30.45 -48.94
C ARG A 384 -25.93 -29.87 -48.70
N ASN A 385 -25.15 -30.48 -47.81
CA ASN A 385 -24.11 -31.53 -47.99
C ASN A 385 -22.89 -31.11 -48.82
N GLY A 386 -21.73 -31.33 -48.23
CA GLY A 386 -20.47 -31.51 -48.96
C GLY A 386 -19.23 -31.47 -48.11
N ARG A 387 -18.81 -32.65 -47.70
CA ARG A 387 -17.50 -33.05 -47.22
C ARG A 387 -16.36 -32.62 -48.15
N SER A 388 -15.14 -32.34 -47.67
CA SER A 388 -14.00 -33.19 -48.01
C SER A 388 -12.71 -32.75 -47.35
N ARG A 389 -12.07 -33.74 -46.82
CA ARG A 389 -10.69 -33.85 -46.31
C ARG A 389 -9.64 -33.51 -47.39
N ARG A 390 -8.47 -33.03 -46.97
CA ARG A 390 -7.20 -33.74 -47.29
C ARG A 390 -6.01 -33.22 -46.45
N LYS A 391 -5.31 -34.20 -45.94
CA LYS A 391 -3.96 -34.21 -45.34
C LYS A 391 -2.88 -34.02 -46.41
N LEU A 392 -1.70 -33.58 -46.01
CA LEU A 392 -0.37 -34.20 -46.14
C LEU A 392 0.73 -33.13 -45.95
N LYS A 393 1.59 -33.38 -45.05
CA LYS A 393 2.98 -33.94 -44.94
C LYS A 393 4.09 -32.92 -45.25
N LYS A 394 4.93 -32.75 -44.20
CA LYS A 394 6.34 -33.12 -44.05
C LYS A 394 7.36 -32.56 -45.06
N ALA A 395 8.37 -31.92 -44.57
CA ALA A 395 9.79 -32.24 -44.48
C ALA A 395 10.62 -30.97 -44.21
N ASP A 396 11.38 -30.95 -43.19
CA ASP A 396 12.84 -31.20 -43.04
C ASP A 396 13.74 -30.26 -43.87
N SER A 397 14.58 -29.46 -43.26
CA SER A 397 15.97 -29.66 -42.89
C SER A 397 16.76 -28.36 -42.81
N ARG A 398 17.58 -28.30 -41.79
CA ARG A 398 18.96 -27.79 -41.69
C ARG A 398 19.40 -26.52 -42.44
N ALA A 399 19.80 -25.51 -41.73
CA ALA A 399 21.21 -25.07 -41.56
C ALA A 399 21.27 -24.22 -40.27
#